data_022d3e9b0c724e392b66a3f41e6b1175
#
_entry.id   022d3e9b0c724e392b66a3f41e6b1175
#
_cell.length_a   1.000
_cell.length_b   1.000
_cell.length_c   1.000
_cell.angle_alpha   90.00
_cell.angle_beta   90.00
_cell.angle_gamma   90.00
#
_symmetry.space_group_name_H-M   'P 1'
#
loop_
_entity.id
_entity.type
_entity.pdbx_description
1 polymer ?
#
loop_
_entity_poly.entity_id
_entity_poly.type
_entity_poly.pdbx_seq_one_letter_code
_entity_poly.pdbx_strand_id
1 'polypeptide(L)'
;LLMVADPQMRPYGYDNSAETYRDSVIPDAEAVRSATEGECYAINLGDLVYNYMVAYDDYIDITSNLKCPTFNVMGNHDYDQTTLFDSTLGTMYFETYLGPTNYSFNIGRIHFIVLNDIVYNRATASGKYRSGLEEKALKWLENDLKFVPKSTTIVVCAHSQLFKKRVSHSTRNLNYDRYLALLSPYAKVYSWAGHNHENYYYDYNGKELGKDNISCITVSRSTGALRLNKYLNHDGTPQGYMVASVDGDTMTWYYKSVGRDRDYQMRVYPPLRTDGLCVVANLWNY
;
A
#
# COMPACT_ATOMS: atom_id res chain seq x y z
N LEU A 1 -2.24 13.49 2.29
CA LEU A 1 -2.29 12.06 2.58
C LEU A 1 -0.89 11.51 2.76
N LEU A 2 -0.70 10.72 3.81
CA LEU A 2 0.53 9.97 4.06
C LEU A 2 0.25 8.50 3.70
N MET A 3 0.85 8.01 2.62
CA MET A 3 0.65 6.64 2.12
C MET A 3 1.84 5.79 2.59
N VAL A 4 1.65 5.03 3.65
CA VAL A 4 2.67 4.19 4.28
C VAL A 4 2.44 2.73 3.89
N ALA A 5 3.49 1.97 3.63
CA ALA A 5 3.36 0.56 3.27
C ALA A 5 4.26 -0.34 4.11
N ASP A 6 3.78 -1.53 4.37
CA ASP A 6 4.56 -2.65 4.88
C ASP A 6 5.43 -2.30 6.12
N PRO A 7 4.87 -1.73 7.21
CA PRO A 7 5.64 -1.60 8.45
C PRO A 7 6.16 -2.96 8.92
N GLN A 8 5.37 -4.02 8.72
CA GLN A 8 5.69 -5.40 9.02
C GLN A 8 6.26 -5.56 10.42
N MET A 9 5.55 -4.97 11.38
CA MET A 9 5.99 -4.94 12.77
C MET A 9 5.99 -6.32 13.40
N ARG A 10 7.07 -6.62 14.11
CA ARG A 10 7.19 -7.77 15.01
C ARG A 10 7.27 -7.28 16.44
N PRO A 11 7.03 -8.17 17.42
CA PRO A 11 7.23 -7.81 18.82
C PRO A 11 8.62 -7.22 19.06
N TYR A 12 8.71 -6.27 19.98
CA TYR A 12 9.96 -5.60 20.33
C TYR A 12 11.12 -6.58 20.57
N GLY A 13 12.30 -6.21 20.10
CA GLY A 13 13.51 -7.02 20.24
C GLY A 13 13.64 -8.20 19.28
N TYR A 14 12.69 -8.37 18.35
CA TYR A 14 12.73 -9.48 17.39
C TYR A 14 13.61 -9.15 16.15
N ASP A 15 13.38 -8.00 15.50
CA ASP A 15 14.12 -7.59 14.29
C ASP A 15 14.24 -6.07 14.10
N ASN A 16 13.95 -5.28 15.11
CA ASN A 16 13.93 -3.82 15.11
C ASN A 16 12.87 -3.17 14.16
N SER A 17 11.89 -3.93 13.65
CA SER A 17 10.84 -3.35 12.80
C SER A 17 9.94 -2.39 13.59
N ALA A 18 9.51 -2.77 14.78
CA ALA A 18 8.72 -1.94 15.66
C ALA A 18 9.49 -0.68 16.10
N GLU A 19 10.75 -0.84 16.50
CA GLU A 19 11.63 0.27 16.87
C GLU A 19 11.86 1.24 15.71
N THR A 20 12.11 0.72 14.51
CA THR A 20 12.29 1.55 13.30
C THR A 20 11.01 2.33 12.97
N TYR A 21 9.85 1.68 13.06
CA TYR A 21 8.58 2.34 12.80
C TYR A 21 8.29 3.44 13.82
N ARG A 22 8.50 3.13 15.13
CA ARG A 22 8.32 4.07 16.25
C ARG A 22 9.29 5.25 16.21
N ASP A 23 10.60 4.97 16.03
CA ASP A 23 11.66 5.95 16.28
C ASP A 23 12.07 6.72 15.03
N SER A 24 11.65 6.26 13.85
CA SER A 24 12.06 6.86 12.58
C SER A 24 10.88 7.23 11.68
N VAL A 25 10.02 6.26 11.33
CA VAL A 25 8.96 6.48 10.32
C VAL A 25 7.86 7.40 10.85
N ILE A 26 7.30 7.09 12.01
CA ILE A 26 6.19 7.87 12.59
C ILE A 26 6.61 9.28 12.97
N PRO A 27 7.78 9.53 13.61
CA PRO A 27 8.21 10.90 13.88
C PRO A 27 8.46 11.75 12.61
N ASP A 28 9.02 11.15 11.55
CA ASP A 28 9.20 11.83 10.27
C ASP A 28 7.85 12.16 9.60
N ALA A 29 6.92 11.21 9.61
CA ALA A 29 5.57 11.39 9.09
C ALA A 29 4.79 12.46 9.88
N GLU A 30 4.90 12.47 11.20
CA GLU A 30 4.28 13.49 12.05
C GLU A 30 4.89 14.87 11.82
N ALA A 31 6.19 14.95 11.56
CA ALA A 31 6.83 16.22 11.19
C ALA A 31 6.28 16.76 9.87
N VAL A 32 6.10 15.91 8.85
CA VAL A 32 5.46 16.31 7.58
C VAL A 32 4.01 16.72 7.81
N ARG A 33 3.23 15.95 8.58
CA ARG A 33 1.86 16.32 8.94
C ARG A 33 1.78 17.67 9.62
N SER A 34 2.65 17.92 10.61
CA SER A 34 2.65 19.17 11.39
C SER A 34 3.01 20.39 10.55
N ALA A 35 3.83 20.20 9.51
CA ALA A 35 4.21 21.26 8.58
C ALA A 35 3.19 21.45 7.43
N THR A 36 2.17 20.58 7.33
CA THR A 36 1.17 20.65 6.28
C THR A 36 0.02 21.55 6.72
N GLU A 37 -0.30 22.55 5.89
CA GLU A 37 -1.51 23.35 6.06
C GLU A 37 -2.73 22.57 5.55
N GLY A 38 -3.82 22.57 6.32
CA GLY A 38 -5.06 21.88 5.98
C GLY A 38 -5.21 20.49 6.59
N GLU A 39 -6.19 19.74 6.10
CA GLU A 39 -6.51 18.41 6.61
C GLU A 39 -5.47 17.38 6.17
N CYS A 40 -5.06 16.53 7.09
CA CYS A 40 -4.14 15.44 6.84
C CYS A 40 -4.75 14.10 7.26
N TYR A 41 -4.52 13.07 6.46
CA TYR A 41 -4.93 11.70 6.70
C TYR A 41 -3.77 10.76 6.39
N ALA A 42 -3.73 9.61 7.05
CA ALA A 42 -2.78 8.55 6.73
C ALA A 42 -3.51 7.31 6.21
N ILE A 43 -2.90 6.61 5.27
CA ILE A 43 -3.37 5.31 4.77
C ILE A 43 -2.20 4.33 4.82
N ASN A 44 -2.33 3.29 5.63
CA ASN A 44 -1.38 2.19 5.67
C ASN A 44 -1.82 1.10 4.69
N LEU A 45 -0.94 0.76 3.75
CA LEU A 45 -1.23 -0.11 2.60
C LEU A 45 -1.03 -1.62 2.90
N GLY A 46 -1.24 -2.03 4.14
CA GLY A 46 -1.21 -3.43 4.55
C GLY A 46 0.15 -3.93 5.03
N ASP A 47 0.16 -5.20 5.49
CA ASP A 47 1.28 -5.81 6.19
C ASP A 47 1.74 -4.95 7.39
N LEU A 48 0.77 -4.61 8.22
CA LEU A 48 0.95 -3.77 9.41
C LEU A 48 1.81 -4.50 10.44
N VAL A 49 1.49 -5.76 10.66
CA VAL A 49 2.26 -6.70 11.49
C VAL A 49 2.82 -7.83 10.63
N TYR A 50 3.75 -8.62 11.18
CA TYR A 50 4.37 -9.73 10.45
C TYR A 50 4.00 -11.08 11.09
N ASN A 51 2.80 -11.57 10.84
CA ASN A 51 2.27 -12.85 11.36
C ASN A 51 2.13 -12.94 12.90
N TYR A 52 2.39 -11.88 13.62
CA TYR A 52 2.30 -11.83 15.08
C TYR A 52 1.12 -10.94 15.49
N MET A 53 -0.03 -11.54 15.74
CA MET A 53 -1.25 -10.80 16.06
C MET A 53 -1.14 -9.96 17.33
N VAL A 54 -0.29 -10.39 18.27
CA VAL A 54 0.01 -9.61 19.50
C VAL A 54 0.71 -8.27 19.22
N ALA A 55 1.30 -8.08 18.04
CA ALA A 55 1.94 -6.83 17.66
C ALA A 55 0.93 -5.73 17.25
N TYR A 56 -0.37 -6.04 17.17
CA TYR A 56 -1.39 -5.01 16.89
C TYR A 56 -1.50 -3.97 18.00
N ASP A 57 -1.33 -4.35 19.27
CA ASP A 57 -1.31 -3.40 20.38
C ASP A 57 -0.18 -2.37 20.19
N ASP A 58 1.03 -2.85 19.92
CA ASP A 58 2.19 -1.98 19.64
C ASP A 58 1.97 -1.13 18.38
N TYR A 59 1.40 -1.71 17.31
CA TYR A 59 1.11 -0.98 16.08
C TYR A 59 0.14 0.19 16.33
N ILE A 60 -0.93 -0.04 17.07
CA ILE A 60 -1.92 1.00 17.40
C ILE A 60 -1.29 2.09 18.26
N ASP A 61 -0.56 1.70 19.30
CA ASP A 61 0.10 2.64 20.20
C ASP A 61 1.09 3.54 19.45
N ILE A 62 1.95 2.95 18.64
CA ILE A 62 2.94 3.70 17.82
C ILE A 62 2.22 4.60 16.81
N THR A 63 1.26 4.07 16.06
CA THR A 63 0.55 4.81 15.01
C THR A 63 -0.29 5.95 15.58
N SER A 64 -0.77 5.84 16.82
CA SER A 64 -1.52 6.89 17.52
C SER A 64 -0.71 8.20 17.74
N ASN A 65 0.61 8.12 17.62
CA ASN A 65 1.49 9.29 17.65
C ASN A 65 1.42 10.13 16.37
N LEU A 66 0.93 9.57 15.28
CA LEU A 66 0.56 10.33 14.10
C LEU A 66 -0.80 11.00 14.33
N LYS A 67 -0.80 12.33 14.48
CA LYS A 67 -1.98 13.10 14.94
C LYS A 67 -2.94 13.43 13.79
N CYS A 68 -3.33 12.42 13.01
CA CYS A 68 -4.38 12.50 12.00
C CYS A 68 -5.14 11.17 11.90
N PRO A 69 -6.36 11.17 11.33
CA PRO A 69 -7.10 9.95 11.06
C PRO A 69 -6.27 9.00 10.20
N THR A 70 -6.21 7.73 10.60
CA THR A 70 -5.45 6.69 9.90
C THR A 70 -6.39 5.58 9.43
N PHE A 71 -6.31 5.25 8.15
CA PHE A 71 -7.02 4.16 7.50
C PHE A 71 -6.06 3.00 7.23
N ASN A 72 -6.55 1.76 7.35
CA ASN A 72 -5.70 0.59 7.27
C ASN A 72 -6.21 -0.38 6.20
N VAL A 73 -5.32 -0.80 5.33
CA VAL A 73 -5.52 -1.91 4.38
C VAL A 73 -5.02 -3.19 5.04
N MET A 74 -5.67 -4.30 4.82
CA MET A 74 -5.21 -5.60 5.30
C MET A 74 -4.25 -6.24 4.30
N GLY A 75 -3.05 -6.67 4.77
CA GLY A 75 -2.07 -7.40 3.97
C GLY A 75 -2.02 -8.89 4.31
N ASN A 76 -1.14 -9.63 3.63
CA ASN A 76 -1.04 -11.08 3.84
C ASN A 76 -0.43 -11.48 5.18
N HIS A 77 0.41 -10.63 5.77
CA HIS A 77 0.98 -10.85 7.09
C HIS A 77 0.06 -10.41 8.24
N ASP A 78 -1.05 -9.76 7.92
CA ASP A 78 -2.08 -9.36 8.88
C ASP A 78 -3.09 -10.46 9.18
N TYR A 79 -3.05 -11.57 8.45
CA TYR A 79 -3.87 -12.76 8.72
C TYR A 79 -3.29 -13.57 9.88
N ASP A 80 -4.18 -14.11 10.70
CA ASP A 80 -3.80 -15.12 11.68
C ASP A 80 -3.38 -16.41 10.97
N GLN A 81 -2.09 -16.68 10.98
CA GLN A 81 -1.48 -17.83 10.29
C GLN A 81 -1.92 -19.18 10.84
N THR A 82 -2.53 -19.21 12.04
CA THR A 82 -3.03 -20.44 12.66
C THR A 82 -4.43 -20.82 12.14
N THR A 83 -5.14 -19.89 11.51
CA THR A 83 -6.54 -20.02 11.09
C THR A 83 -6.77 -19.80 9.60
N LEU A 84 -5.74 -19.92 8.75
CA LEU A 84 -5.82 -19.69 7.30
C LEU A 84 -6.79 -20.61 6.54
N PHE A 85 -7.27 -21.68 7.18
CA PHE A 85 -8.32 -22.56 6.66
C PHE A 85 -9.71 -21.91 6.69
N ASP A 86 -9.90 -20.83 7.43
CA ASP A 86 -11.13 -20.05 7.52
C ASP A 86 -10.84 -18.56 7.35
N SER A 87 -11.30 -17.97 6.23
CA SER A 87 -11.05 -16.55 5.95
C SER A 87 -11.67 -15.61 6.99
N THR A 88 -12.78 -15.99 7.62
CA THR A 88 -13.42 -15.18 8.66
C THR A 88 -12.59 -15.18 9.94
N LEU A 89 -12.08 -16.34 10.34
CA LEU A 89 -11.19 -16.43 11.51
C LEU A 89 -9.85 -15.76 11.22
N GLY A 90 -9.32 -15.91 10.00
CA GLY A 90 -8.05 -15.31 9.57
C GLY A 90 -8.03 -13.78 9.63
N THR A 91 -9.17 -13.13 9.41
CA THR A 91 -9.31 -11.66 9.46
C THR A 91 -9.73 -11.13 10.83
N MET A 92 -10.12 -11.99 11.76
CA MET A 92 -10.78 -11.62 13.03
C MET A 92 -9.95 -10.64 13.87
N TYR A 93 -8.65 -10.84 13.97
CA TYR A 93 -7.78 -9.92 14.73
C TYR A 93 -7.75 -8.54 14.07
N PHE A 94 -7.53 -8.46 12.75
CA PHE A 94 -7.56 -7.20 12.03
C PHE A 94 -8.91 -6.49 12.24
N GLU A 95 -10.02 -7.19 12.06
CA GLU A 95 -11.36 -6.61 12.21
C GLU A 95 -11.67 -6.16 13.64
N THR A 96 -11.12 -6.85 14.64
CA THR A 96 -11.28 -6.50 16.07
C THR A 96 -10.52 -5.22 16.40
N TYR A 97 -9.30 -5.07 15.91
CA TYR A 97 -8.42 -3.95 16.24
C TYR A 97 -8.65 -2.71 15.36
N LEU A 98 -8.94 -2.91 14.07
CA LEU A 98 -8.86 -1.86 13.06
C LEU A 98 -10.16 -1.66 12.26
N GLY A 99 -11.14 -2.55 12.41
CA GLY A 99 -12.43 -2.47 11.74
C GLY A 99 -12.49 -3.26 10.43
N PRO A 100 -13.45 -2.94 9.55
CA PRO A 100 -13.75 -3.75 8.38
C PRO A 100 -12.57 -3.81 7.40
N THR A 101 -12.43 -4.96 6.72
CA THR A 101 -11.38 -5.17 5.70
C THR A 101 -11.72 -4.56 4.33
N ASN A 102 -13.01 -4.25 4.09
CA ASN A 102 -13.47 -3.57 2.88
C ASN A 102 -14.38 -2.40 3.29
N TYR A 103 -14.01 -1.20 2.91
CA TYR A 103 -14.76 0.01 3.21
C TYR A 103 -14.43 1.14 2.25
N SER A 104 -15.24 2.20 2.25
CA SER A 104 -15.01 3.38 1.42
C SER A 104 -15.29 4.67 2.20
N PHE A 105 -14.71 5.75 1.75
CA PHE A 105 -14.90 7.09 2.28
C PHE A 105 -14.59 8.14 1.21
N ASN A 106 -14.94 9.41 1.47
CA ASN A 106 -14.62 10.50 0.57
C ASN A 106 -13.67 11.49 1.23
N ILE A 107 -12.68 11.96 0.48
CA ILE A 107 -11.86 13.12 0.83
C ILE A 107 -12.00 14.11 -0.33
N GLY A 108 -12.55 15.28 -0.06
CA GLY A 108 -12.92 16.23 -1.11
C GLY A 108 -13.91 15.62 -2.11
N ARG A 109 -13.55 15.63 -3.39
CA ARG A 109 -14.34 15.03 -4.48
C ARG A 109 -13.86 13.67 -4.94
N ILE A 110 -12.87 13.09 -4.25
CA ILE A 110 -12.32 11.78 -4.56
C ILE A 110 -12.99 10.73 -3.68
N HIS A 111 -13.36 9.61 -4.29
CA HIS A 111 -13.90 8.45 -3.61
C HIS A 111 -12.80 7.43 -3.37
N PHE A 112 -12.50 7.17 -2.09
CA PHE A 112 -11.50 6.21 -1.64
C PHE A 112 -12.15 4.87 -1.33
N ILE A 113 -11.54 3.80 -1.80
CA ILE A 113 -12.00 2.42 -1.62
C ILE A 113 -10.84 1.61 -1.06
N VAL A 114 -11.04 1.01 0.09
CA VAL A 114 -10.10 0.06 0.70
C VAL A 114 -10.61 -1.34 0.47
N LEU A 115 -9.74 -2.22 -0.06
CA LEU A 115 -10.08 -3.59 -0.41
C LEU A 115 -9.08 -4.58 0.19
N ASN A 116 -9.60 -5.63 0.79
CA ASN A 116 -8.81 -6.81 1.09
C ASN A 116 -8.69 -7.64 -0.20
N ASP A 117 -7.49 -7.67 -0.75
CA ASP A 117 -7.16 -8.37 -1.99
C ASP A 117 -6.29 -9.62 -1.76
N ILE A 118 -6.26 -10.13 -0.55
CA ILE A 118 -5.52 -11.34 -0.18
C ILE A 118 -6.49 -12.51 0.03
N VAL A 119 -6.32 -13.56 -0.75
CA VAL A 119 -7.18 -14.75 -0.71
C VAL A 119 -6.35 -15.98 -0.41
N TYR A 120 -6.50 -16.53 0.79
CA TYR A 120 -5.88 -17.80 1.14
C TYR A 120 -6.65 -18.97 0.56
N ASN A 121 -5.93 -19.90 -0.10
CA ASN A 121 -6.54 -21.09 -0.70
C ASN A 121 -6.59 -22.22 0.33
N ARG A 122 -7.81 -22.57 0.74
CA ARG A 122 -8.09 -23.70 1.67
C ARG A 122 -7.60 -25.07 1.17
N ALA A 123 -7.47 -25.26 -0.14
CA ALA A 123 -7.11 -26.56 -0.74
C ALA A 123 -5.59 -26.83 -0.70
N THR A 124 -4.77 -25.84 -0.40
CA THR A 124 -3.32 -26.03 -0.30
C THR A 124 -2.87 -25.91 1.16
N ALA A 125 -2.44 -27.04 1.75
CA ALA A 125 -1.83 -27.09 3.09
C ALA A 125 -0.56 -26.22 3.25
N SER A 126 -0.23 -25.39 2.26
CA SER A 126 1.03 -24.65 2.15
C SER A 126 0.95 -23.18 2.57
N GLY A 127 -0.19 -22.70 3.12
CA GLY A 127 -0.36 -21.29 3.50
C GLY A 127 -0.20 -20.28 2.35
N LYS A 128 -0.34 -20.73 1.09
CA LYS A 128 -0.21 -19.88 -0.09
C LYS A 128 -1.50 -19.09 -0.32
N TYR A 129 -1.35 -17.82 -0.60
CA TYR A 129 -2.45 -16.94 -1.01
C TYR A 129 -2.35 -16.61 -2.50
N ARG A 130 -3.44 -16.06 -3.03
CA ARG A 130 -3.52 -15.40 -4.33
C ARG A 130 -3.95 -13.95 -4.11
N SER A 131 -3.39 -13.06 -4.90
CA SER A 131 -3.89 -11.69 -4.97
C SER A 131 -5.18 -11.62 -5.79
N GLY A 132 -6.05 -10.69 -5.47
CA GLY A 132 -7.30 -10.41 -6.16
C GLY A 132 -8.50 -10.41 -5.22
N LEU A 133 -9.69 -10.26 -5.75
CA LEU A 133 -10.90 -10.08 -4.96
C LEU A 133 -11.74 -11.36 -4.90
N GLU A 134 -12.14 -11.75 -3.69
CA GLU A 134 -13.16 -12.76 -3.49
C GLU A 134 -14.55 -12.26 -3.94
N GLU A 135 -15.49 -13.18 -4.15
CA GLU A 135 -16.86 -12.88 -4.57
C GLU A 135 -17.55 -11.90 -3.60
N LYS A 136 -17.32 -12.04 -2.29
CA LYS A 136 -17.88 -11.16 -1.27
C LYS A 136 -17.38 -9.70 -1.44
N ALA A 137 -16.08 -9.54 -1.65
CA ALA A 137 -15.46 -8.23 -1.87
C ALA A 137 -15.93 -7.60 -3.19
N LEU A 138 -16.07 -8.39 -4.25
CA LEU A 138 -16.60 -7.91 -5.53
C LEU A 138 -18.04 -7.43 -5.43
N LYS A 139 -18.92 -8.18 -4.77
CA LYS A 139 -20.30 -7.77 -4.55
C LYS A 139 -20.39 -6.50 -3.69
N TRP A 140 -19.52 -6.39 -2.70
CA TRP A 140 -19.42 -5.18 -1.89
C TRP A 140 -19.01 -4.00 -2.76
N LEU A 141 -17.94 -4.12 -3.55
CA LEU A 141 -17.46 -3.09 -4.47
C LEU A 141 -18.53 -2.68 -5.50
N GLU A 142 -19.21 -3.66 -6.10
CA GLU A 142 -20.30 -3.40 -7.03
C GLU A 142 -21.42 -2.57 -6.39
N ASN A 143 -21.78 -2.87 -5.15
CA ASN A 143 -22.82 -2.15 -4.42
C ASN A 143 -22.39 -0.74 -4.05
N ASP A 144 -21.16 -0.56 -3.58
CA ASP A 144 -20.60 0.75 -3.26
C ASP A 144 -20.60 1.67 -4.49
N LEU A 145 -20.08 1.16 -5.60
CA LEU A 145 -19.97 1.92 -6.86
C LEU A 145 -21.30 2.28 -7.54
N LYS A 146 -22.44 1.72 -7.11
CA LYS A 146 -23.77 2.15 -7.60
C LYS A 146 -24.11 3.58 -7.23
N PHE A 147 -23.55 4.07 -6.13
CA PHE A 147 -23.80 5.40 -5.62
C PHE A 147 -22.76 6.45 -6.04
N VAL A 148 -21.75 6.04 -6.82
CA VAL A 148 -20.63 6.89 -7.22
C VAL A 148 -20.75 7.28 -8.70
N PRO A 149 -20.86 8.57 -9.02
CA PRO A 149 -20.91 9.04 -10.41
C PRO A 149 -19.67 8.65 -11.20
N LYS A 150 -19.82 8.29 -12.48
CA LYS A 150 -18.68 7.86 -13.32
C LYS A 150 -17.66 8.97 -13.62
N SER A 151 -18.03 10.23 -13.41
CA SER A 151 -17.12 11.37 -13.46
C SER A 151 -16.23 11.53 -12.23
N THR A 152 -16.48 10.76 -11.15
CA THR A 152 -15.70 10.81 -9.91
C THR A 152 -14.33 10.18 -10.11
N THR A 153 -13.30 10.79 -9.56
CA THR A 153 -11.98 10.19 -9.40
C THR A 153 -12.03 9.13 -8.30
N ILE A 154 -11.54 7.94 -8.59
CA ILE A 154 -11.49 6.81 -7.65
C ILE A 154 -10.05 6.61 -7.18
N VAL A 155 -9.87 6.41 -5.89
CA VAL A 155 -8.62 5.90 -5.31
C VAL A 155 -8.89 4.54 -4.70
N VAL A 156 -8.24 3.50 -5.23
CA VAL A 156 -8.31 2.14 -4.67
C VAL A 156 -7.03 1.87 -3.91
N CYS A 157 -7.18 1.53 -2.64
CA CYS A 157 -6.09 1.09 -1.77
C CYS A 157 -6.25 -0.42 -1.51
N ALA A 158 -5.28 -1.20 -1.95
CA ALA A 158 -5.20 -2.64 -1.73
C ALA A 158 -3.77 -3.00 -1.34
N HIS A 159 -3.54 -4.14 -0.70
CA HIS A 159 -2.20 -4.48 -0.29
C HIS A 159 -1.34 -4.92 -1.47
N SER A 160 -1.79 -5.87 -2.28
CA SER A 160 -1.06 -6.23 -3.50
C SER A 160 -1.58 -5.44 -4.72
N GLN A 161 -0.80 -5.43 -5.80
CA GLN A 161 -1.19 -4.71 -7.00
C GLN A 161 -2.42 -5.38 -7.63
N LEU A 162 -3.56 -4.70 -7.61
CA LEU A 162 -4.76 -5.14 -8.33
C LEU A 162 -4.52 -5.20 -9.84
N PHE A 163 -3.75 -4.25 -10.36
CA PHE A 163 -3.35 -4.19 -11.77
C PHE A 163 -1.84 -4.40 -11.86
N LYS A 164 -1.39 -5.35 -12.68
CA LYS A 164 0.03 -5.68 -12.85
C LYS A 164 0.53 -5.19 -14.21
N LYS A 165 1.74 -4.65 -14.25
CA LYS A 165 2.38 -4.16 -15.48
C LYS A 165 2.53 -5.23 -16.57
N ARG A 166 2.72 -6.50 -16.16
CA ARG A 166 2.81 -7.65 -17.06
C ARG A 166 1.92 -8.76 -16.51
N VAL A 167 0.88 -9.11 -17.26
CA VAL A 167 -0.07 -10.14 -16.88
C VAL A 167 0.12 -11.33 -17.80
N SER A 168 0.48 -12.49 -17.23
CA SER A 168 0.29 -13.78 -17.88
C SER A 168 -0.97 -14.45 -17.30
N HIS A 169 -1.61 -15.36 -18.02
CA HIS A 169 -2.77 -16.08 -17.49
C HIS A 169 -2.49 -16.77 -16.15
N SER A 170 -1.26 -17.25 -15.94
CA SER A 170 -0.85 -17.94 -14.70
C SER A 170 -0.63 -17.00 -13.49
N THR A 171 -0.46 -15.69 -13.72
CA THR A 171 -0.20 -14.67 -12.69
C THR A 171 -1.34 -13.67 -12.52
N ARG A 172 -2.44 -13.86 -13.25
CA ARG A 172 -3.62 -13.00 -13.18
C ARG A 172 -4.26 -13.07 -11.79
N ASN A 173 -4.59 -11.92 -11.24
CA ASN A 173 -5.28 -11.82 -9.97
C ASN A 173 -6.67 -12.49 -10.05
N LEU A 174 -7.14 -13.01 -8.91
CA LEU A 174 -8.45 -13.61 -8.82
C LEU A 174 -9.53 -12.59 -9.20
N ASN A 175 -10.43 -12.99 -10.08
CA ASN A 175 -11.56 -12.18 -10.58
C ASN A 175 -11.13 -10.85 -11.27
N TYR A 176 -9.93 -10.83 -11.85
CA TYR A 176 -9.34 -9.66 -12.50
C TYR A 176 -10.29 -8.93 -13.46
N ASP A 177 -10.89 -9.66 -14.41
CA ASP A 177 -11.73 -9.05 -15.45
C ASP A 177 -12.96 -8.36 -14.86
N ARG A 178 -13.48 -8.88 -13.74
CA ARG A 178 -14.66 -8.33 -13.07
C ARG A 178 -14.38 -7.02 -12.36
N TYR A 179 -13.34 -6.95 -11.52
CA TYR A 179 -13.06 -5.68 -10.86
C TYR A 179 -12.50 -4.62 -11.82
N LEU A 180 -11.80 -5.03 -12.89
CA LEU A 180 -11.41 -4.13 -13.95
C LEU A 180 -12.65 -3.53 -14.65
N ALA A 181 -13.66 -4.35 -14.96
CA ALA A 181 -14.92 -3.89 -15.55
C ALA A 181 -15.68 -2.92 -14.63
N LEU A 182 -15.58 -3.08 -13.31
CA LEU A 182 -16.20 -2.18 -12.34
C LEU A 182 -15.50 -0.82 -12.26
N LEU A 183 -14.17 -0.78 -12.32
CA LEU A 183 -13.36 0.42 -12.11
C LEU A 183 -13.09 1.20 -13.40
N SER A 184 -12.88 0.54 -14.53
CA SER A 184 -12.55 1.18 -15.80
C SER A 184 -13.58 2.21 -16.34
N PRO A 185 -14.88 2.18 -15.99
CA PRO A 185 -15.82 3.20 -16.43
C PRO A 185 -15.64 4.60 -15.80
N TYR A 186 -14.84 4.71 -14.73
CA TYR A 186 -14.62 5.97 -14.03
C TYR A 186 -13.64 6.88 -14.77
N ALA A 187 -13.78 8.20 -14.58
CA ALA A 187 -12.97 9.20 -15.28
C ALA A 187 -11.48 9.02 -15.03
N LYS A 188 -11.10 8.76 -13.77
CA LYS A 188 -9.72 8.47 -13.35
C LYS A 188 -9.71 7.49 -12.19
N VAL A 189 -8.77 6.56 -12.19
CA VAL A 189 -8.54 5.59 -11.11
C VAL A 189 -7.06 5.61 -10.73
N TYR A 190 -6.79 5.81 -9.44
CA TYR A 190 -5.47 5.61 -8.84
C TYR A 190 -5.49 4.33 -8.02
N SER A 191 -4.64 3.38 -8.33
CA SER A 191 -4.49 2.13 -7.58
C SER A 191 -3.19 2.17 -6.78
N TRP A 192 -3.32 2.23 -5.46
CA TRP A 192 -2.21 2.26 -4.51
C TRP A 192 -2.02 0.91 -3.86
N ALA A 193 -0.76 0.46 -3.78
CA ALA A 193 -0.39 -0.82 -3.19
C ALA A 193 0.97 -0.78 -2.50
N GLY A 194 1.24 -1.77 -1.64
CA GLY A 194 2.53 -2.07 -1.06
C GLY A 194 3.05 -3.42 -1.55
N HIS A 195 3.30 -4.37 -0.63
CA HIS A 195 3.53 -5.78 -0.83
C HIS A 195 4.86 -6.18 -1.48
N ASN A 196 5.27 -5.52 -2.56
CA ASN A 196 6.50 -5.88 -3.28
C ASN A 196 7.76 -5.32 -2.63
N HIS A 197 7.62 -4.38 -1.67
CA HIS A 197 8.72 -3.65 -1.05
C HIS A 197 9.59 -2.89 -2.07
N GLU A 198 8.98 -2.47 -3.16
CA GLU A 198 9.59 -1.71 -4.25
C GLU A 198 8.75 -0.45 -4.51
N ASN A 199 9.42 0.61 -4.96
CA ASN A 199 8.75 1.85 -5.29
C ASN A 199 8.70 2.03 -6.79
N TYR A 200 7.51 1.99 -7.39
CA TYR A 200 7.33 2.22 -8.81
C TYR A 200 5.94 2.74 -9.16
N TYR A 201 5.89 3.37 -10.32
CA TYR A 201 4.69 3.92 -10.93
C TYR A 201 4.54 3.42 -12.37
N TYR A 202 3.34 3.19 -12.81
CA TYR A 202 3.02 3.01 -14.23
C TYR A 202 1.55 3.33 -14.50
N ASP A 203 1.27 3.87 -15.68
CA ASP A 203 -0.08 3.92 -16.20
C ASP A 203 -0.45 2.55 -16.76
N TYR A 204 -1.57 2.01 -16.28
CA TYR A 204 -2.13 0.79 -16.80
C TYR A 204 -2.77 1.10 -18.16
N ASN A 205 -2.01 0.82 -19.20
CA ASN A 205 -2.51 0.85 -20.57
C ASN A 205 -3.44 -0.35 -20.75
N GLY A 206 -4.71 -0.15 -20.50
CA GLY A 206 -5.76 -1.12 -20.77
C GLY A 206 -5.94 -1.35 -22.27
N LYS A 207 -4.85 -1.68 -23.00
CA LYS A 207 -4.91 -2.05 -24.43
C LYS A 207 -5.95 -3.14 -24.67
N GLU A 208 -6.18 -3.99 -23.67
CA GLU A 208 -7.25 -4.99 -23.69
C GLU A 208 -8.65 -4.38 -23.56
N LEU A 209 -8.78 -3.13 -23.02
CA LEU A 209 -10.06 -2.44 -22.83
C LEU A 209 -10.12 -1.05 -23.46
N GLY A 210 -9.05 -0.58 -24.10
CA GLY A 210 -9.00 0.70 -24.79
C GLY A 210 -9.13 1.95 -23.89
N LYS A 211 -8.72 1.85 -22.61
CA LYS A 211 -8.81 2.97 -21.65
C LYS A 211 -7.51 3.19 -20.90
N ASP A 212 -7.03 4.43 -20.90
CA ASP A 212 -5.77 4.87 -20.25
C ASP A 212 -6.05 5.65 -18.96
N ASN A 213 -7.05 5.24 -18.18
CA ASN A 213 -7.52 6.00 -17.02
C ASN A 213 -7.09 5.42 -15.67
N ILE A 214 -6.28 4.38 -15.64
CA ILE A 214 -5.81 3.74 -14.40
C ILE A 214 -4.32 3.97 -14.22
N SER A 215 -3.95 4.65 -13.13
CA SER A 215 -2.57 4.83 -12.69
C SER A 215 -2.29 3.92 -11.50
N CYS A 216 -1.20 3.18 -11.55
CA CYS A 216 -0.79 2.23 -10.52
C CYS A 216 0.46 2.71 -9.80
N ILE A 217 0.36 2.83 -8.49
CA ILE A 217 1.42 3.29 -7.61
C ILE A 217 1.71 2.19 -6.60
N THR A 218 2.97 1.77 -6.52
CA THR A 218 3.44 0.84 -5.49
C THR A 218 4.41 1.57 -4.59
N VAL A 219 4.19 1.46 -3.30
CA VAL A 219 4.99 2.10 -2.26
C VAL A 219 5.90 1.05 -1.64
N SER A 220 7.18 1.36 -1.54
CA SER A 220 8.17 0.50 -0.91
C SER A 220 7.95 0.37 0.59
N ARG A 221 8.55 -0.64 1.19
CA ARG A 221 8.46 -0.90 2.62
C ARG A 221 8.97 0.29 3.44
N SER A 222 8.14 0.81 4.33
CA SER A 222 8.43 2.01 5.13
C SER A 222 9.61 1.83 6.09
N THR A 223 9.83 0.63 6.61
CA THR A 223 10.92 0.29 7.52
C THR A 223 12.18 -0.21 6.83
N GLY A 224 12.19 -0.29 5.49
CA GLY A 224 13.33 -0.81 4.70
C GLY A 224 13.51 -2.31 4.80
N ALA A 225 14.47 -2.86 4.05
CA ALA A 225 14.82 -4.28 4.06
C ALA A 225 15.75 -4.60 5.24
N LEU A 226 15.19 -4.78 6.42
CA LEU A 226 15.89 -4.90 7.70
C LEU A 226 17.00 -5.97 7.72
N ARG A 227 16.85 -7.04 6.94
CA ARG A 227 17.83 -8.13 6.87
C ARG A 227 19.06 -7.80 6.04
N LEU A 228 18.91 -6.95 5.02
CA LEU A 228 20.01 -6.59 4.12
C LEU A 228 20.62 -5.24 4.49
N ASN A 229 19.77 -4.25 4.65
CA ASN A 229 20.15 -2.90 5.01
C ASN A 229 18.92 -2.19 5.58
N LYS A 230 18.93 -1.92 6.87
CA LYS A 230 17.79 -1.29 7.57
C LYS A 230 17.37 0.09 7.03
N TYR A 231 18.15 0.67 6.12
CA TYR A 231 17.87 1.99 5.56
C TYR A 231 17.43 1.97 4.10
N LEU A 232 17.53 0.83 3.43
CA LEU A 232 17.20 0.68 2.01
C LEU A 232 16.28 -0.51 1.79
N ASN A 233 15.44 -0.40 0.78
CA ASN A 233 14.68 -1.50 0.20
C ASN A 233 15.52 -2.28 -0.83
N HIS A 234 15.00 -3.40 -1.34
CA HIS A 234 15.73 -4.26 -2.28
C HIS A 234 16.04 -3.58 -3.63
N ASP A 235 15.17 -2.67 -4.06
CA ASP A 235 15.34 -1.82 -5.25
C ASP A 235 16.28 -0.62 -5.01
N GLY A 236 16.80 -0.47 -3.81
CA GLY A 236 17.65 0.65 -3.39
C GLY A 236 16.88 1.91 -2.99
N THR A 237 15.55 1.88 -2.98
CA THR A 237 14.73 2.96 -2.42
C THR A 237 14.99 3.07 -0.90
N PRO A 238 15.25 4.27 -0.35
CA PRO A 238 15.35 4.44 1.09
C PRO A 238 14.06 4.05 1.82
N GLN A 239 14.16 3.75 3.12
CA GLN A 239 12.95 3.68 3.95
C GLN A 239 12.17 4.99 3.84
N GLY A 240 10.85 4.91 3.78
CA GLY A 240 10.03 6.10 3.55
C GLY A 240 8.57 5.78 3.25
N TYR A 241 7.89 6.77 2.72
CA TYR A 241 6.47 6.70 2.38
C TYR A 241 6.15 7.71 1.27
N MET A 242 4.96 7.62 0.67
CA MET A 242 4.50 8.65 -0.27
C MET A 242 3.69 9.72 0.46
N VAL A 243 3.89 10.95 0.04
CA VAL A 243 3.05 12.10 0.42
C VAL A 243 2.23 12.49 -0.79
N ALA A 244 0.91 12.35 -0.69
CA ALA A 244 0.00 12.71 -1.75
C ALA A 244 -0.85 13.93 -1.36
N SER A 245 -0.99 14.87 -2.30
CA SER A 245 -1.84 16.05 -2.16
C SER A 245 -3.09 15.87 -3.02
N VAL A 246 -4.25 16.15 -2.44
CA VAL A 246 -5.55 16.17 -3.12
C VAL A 246 -6.00 17.61 -3.26
N ASP A 247 -6.25 18.04 -4.51
CA ASP A 247 -6.87 19.31 -4.83
C ASP A 247 -8.07 19.09 -5.75
N GLY A 248 -9.25 19.20 -5.18
CA GLY A 248 -10.51 18.90 -5.85
C GLY A 248 -10.62 17.42 -6.23
N ASP A 249 -10.43 17.11 -7.50
CA ASP A 249 -10.46 15.76 -8.09
C ASP A 249 -9.09 15.29 -8.61
N THR A 250 -8.04 16.08 -8.36
CA THR A 250 -6.67 15.83 -8.79
C THR A 250 -5.82 15.37 -7.62
N MET A 251 -4.94 14.40 -7.88
CA MET A 251 -3.97 13.89 -6.93
C MET A 251 -2.57 13.99 -7.51
N THR A 252 -1.64 14.54 -6.71
CA THR A 252 -0.21 14.55 -6.99
C THR A 252 0.54 13.96 -5.80
N TRP A 253 1.73 13.46 -6.00
CA TRP A 253 2.50 12.82 -4.93
C TRP A 253 4.00 12.96 -5.13
N TYR A 254 4.74 12.72 -4.04
CA TYR A 254 6.19 12.56 -4.05
C TYR A 254 6.60 11.53 -3.01
N TYR A 255 7.75 10.90 -3.21
CA TYR A 255 8.34 10.01 -2.22
C TYR A 255 9.05 10.81 -1.13
N LYS A 256 8.78 10.49 0.12
CA LYS A 256 9.45 11.06 1.29
C LYS A 256 10.35 10.02 1.93
N SER A 257 11.67 10.17 1.73
CA SER A 257 12.66 9.36 2.43
C SER A 257 12.75 9.81 3.89
N VAL A 258 12.69 8.89 4.83
CA VAL A 258 12.78 9.17 6.28
C VAL A 258 14.09 9.90 6.60
N GLY A 259 14.00 10.99 7.35
CA GLY A 259 15.14 11.82 7.74
C GLY A 259 15.80 12.59 6.60
N ARG A 260 15.12 12.75 5.45
CA ARG A 260 15.61 13.53 4.30
C ARG A 260 14.60 14.58 3.89
N ASP A 261 15.09 15.63 3.23
CA ASP A 261 14.24 16.67 2.67
C ASP A 261 13.40 16.12 1.47
N ARG A 262 12.34 16.85 1.11
CA ARG A 262 11.47 16.53 -0.01
C ARG A 262 12.22 16.35 -1.32
N ASP A 263 13.29 17.12 -1.54
CA ASP A 263 14.05 17.14 -2.79
C ASP A 263 15.01 15.95 -2.93
N TYR A 264 15.14 15.11 -1.91
CA TYR A 264 15.94 13.89 -1.99
C TYR A 264 15.18 12.79 -2.75
N GLN A 265 15.17 12.89 -4.09
CA GLN A 265 14.39 12.00 -4.98
C GLN A 265 15.24 11.02 -5.78
N MET A 266 16.57 11.06 -5.64
CA MET A 266 17.46 10.13 -6.31
C MET A 266 18.78 9.94 -5.56
N ARG A 267 19.46 8.85 -5.89
CA ARG A 267 20.86 8.64 -5.52
C ARG A 267 21.68 8.32 -6.75
N VAL A 268 22.79 9.05 -6.92
CA VAL A 268 23.70 8.87 -8.03
C VAL A 268 24.92 8.06 -7.59
N TYR A 269 25.28 7.07 -8.39
CA TYR A 269 26.45 6.22 -8.20
C TYR A 269 27.48 6.54 -9.32
N PRO A 270 28.70 7.01 -8.97
CA PRO A 270 29.74 7.29 -9.97
C PRO A 270 30.30 5.98 -10.54
N PRO A 271 31.00 6.05 -11.70
CA PRO A 271 31.53 4.88 -12.41
C PRO A 271 32.38 3.93 -11.55
N LEU A 272 33.12 4.44 -10.58
CA LEU A 272 33.92 3.62 -9.61
C LEU A 272 33.07 2.77 -8.68
N ARG A 273 31.78 3.01 -8.60
CA ARG A 273 30.80 2.27 -7.78
C ARG A 273 29.84 1.42 -8.61
N THR A 274 30.06 1.36 -9.91
CA THR A 274 29.29 0.57 -10.87
C THR A 274 30.24 -0.40 -11.62
N ASP A 275 29.97 -0.65 -12.88
CA ASP A 275 30.84 -1.42 -13.77
C ASP A 275 32.07 -0.64 -14.30
N GLY A 276 32.25 0.60 -13.87
CA GLY A 276 33.32 1.48 -14.29
C GLY A 276 33.06 2.20 -15.62
N LEU A 277 31.94 1.96 -16.29
CA LEU A 277 31.63 2.48 -17.63
C LEU A 277 30.56 3.57 -17.62
N CYS A 278 29.67 3.58 -16.62
CA CYS A 278 28.54 4.50 -16.59
C CYS A 278 28.27 5.09 -15.20
N VAL A 279 27.58 6.21 -15.17
CA VAL A 279 26.93 6.76 -13.98
C VAL A 279 25.55 6.13 -13.89
N VAL A 280 25.20 5.60 -12.73
CA VAL A 280 23.87 5.04 -12.44
C VAL A 280 23.14 5.96 -11.49
N ALA A 281 21.92 6.33 -11.83
CA ALA A 281 21.00 7.03 -10.92
C ALA A 281 19.85 6.11 -10.55
N ASN A 282 19.60 5.94 -9.26
CA ASN A 282 18.40 5.33 -8.75
C ASN A 282 17.41 6.44 -8.36
N LEU A 283 16.24 6.45 -9.00
CA LEU A 283 15.18 7.42 -8.79
C LEU A 283 14.00 6.71 -8.12
N TRP A 284 13.35 7.37 -7.17
CA TRP A 284 12.19 6.85 -6.44
C TRP A 284 10.95 7.74 -6.48
N ASN A 285 11.04 8.86 -7.19
CA ASN A 285 9.88 9.67 -7.53
C ASN A 285 9.78 9.77 -9.06
N TYR A 286 8.64 9.38 -9.62
CA TYR A 286 8.37 9.37 -11.05
C TYR A 286 7.26 10.33 -11.42
#